data_76df2def28bf38abbb2266ffa80916b1
#
_entry.id   76df2def28bf38abbb2266ffa80916b1
#
_cell.length_a   1.000
_cell.length_b   1.000
_cell.length_c   1.000
_cell.angle_alpha   90.00
_cell.angle_beta   90.00
_cell.angle_gamma   90.00
#
_symmetry.space_group_name_H-M   'P 1'
#
loop_
_entity.id
_entity.type
_entity.pdbx_description
1 polymer ?
#
loop_
_entity_poly.entity_id
_entity_poly.type
_entity_poly.pdbx_seq_one_letter_code
_entity_poly.pdbx_strand_id
1 'polypeptide(L)'
;MLLSIIPHQPRKINPSKQKAGDKVPYIPFTDEQKILANSVELEEFLRMRGEKLERVGREHKLIYYDSSGKHDSITIHGSTWFDHKNQVGGGAIKFMQEFYDMDFQTAVQELLGQRVTPLSHSPPKAIAKEEKKEFRLPQANTNMHRVYAYLIKQRFISADIITYFAKQHTLYEDKTHHNAVFVGLNEKGVPKQAHKRSTNSVGGTFRITCGGSDTRYSFAHFGEDERLYVFEAPIDMLSFLTLYPNDWQKHSCIAMNGVYENAVLTALKNHSNLSEV
;
A
#
# COMPACT_ATOMS: atom_id res chain seq x y z
N MET A 1 14.23 -9.55 50.77
CA MET A 1 14.10 -10.58 49.73
C MET A 1 13.51 -9.88 48.53
N LEU A 2 14.37 -9.33 47.64
CA LEU A 2 13.98 -8.54 46.48
C LEU A 2 13.85 -9.52 45.28
N LEU A 3 12.62 -9.78 44.84
CA LEU A 3 12.35 -10.48 43.62
C LEU A 3 12.69 -9.56 42.43
N SER A 4 13.80 -9.85 41.75
CA SER A 4 14.19 -9.20 40.52
C SER A 4 13.17 -9.56 39.43
N ILE A 5 12.39 -8.56 39.02
CA ILE A 5 11.54 -8.65 37.82
C ILE A 5 12.49 -8.60 36.61
N ILE A 6 12.71 -9.76 35.99
CA ILE A 6 13.41 -9.87 34.70
C ILE A 6 12.49 -9.26 33.66
N PRO A 7 12.91 -8.22 32.90
CA PRO A 7 12.11 -7.69 31.81
C PRO A 7 11.97 -8.77 30.72
N HIS A 8 10.73 -9.09 30.42
CA HIS A 8 10.37 -10.01 29.35
C HIS A 8 10.78 -9.38 28.02
N GLN A 9 11.88 -9.85 27.43
CA GLN A 9 12.21 -9.50 26.05
C GLN A 9 11.20 -10.18 25.13
N PRO A 10 10.64 -9.49 24.12
CA PRO A 10 9.91 -10.16 23.06
C PRO A 10 10.89 -11.13 22.42
N ARG A 11 10.64 -12.42 22.61
CA ARG A 11 11.43 -13.46 21.96
C ARG A 11 11.16 -13.32 20.46
N LYS A 12 12.11 -12.71 19.73
CA LYS A 12 12.32 -13.15 18.36
C LYS A 12 12.56 -14.63 18.48
N ILE A 13 11.56 -15.43 18.16
CA ILE A 13 11.76 -16.88 18.00
C ILE A 13 12.64 -16.98 16.77
N ASN A 14 13.96 -16.97 17.01
CA ASN A 14 14.91 -17.38 15.98
C ASN A 14 14.44 -18.78 15.57
N PRO A 15 13.96 -19.01 14.36
CA PRO A 15 13.78 -20.36 13.90
C PRO A 15 15.17 -20.98 14.03
N SER A 16 15.31 -21.97 14.95
CA SER A 16 16.49 -22.79 15.06
C SER A 16 16.92 -23.09 13.63
N LYS A 17 18.17 -22.77 13.27
CA LYS A 17 18.77 -23.07 11.97
C LYS A 17 18.40 -24.49 11.58
N GLN A 18 17.26 -24.67 10.91
CA GLN A 18 16.92 -25.92 10.28
C GLN A 18 17.97 -26.14 9.20
N LYS A 19 18.66 -27.26 9.30
CA LYS A 19 19.64 -27.69 8.32
C LYS A 19 18.95 -27.64 6.94
N ALA A 20 19.61 -27.05 5.97
CA ALA A 20 19.21 -27.06 4.58
C ALA A 20 18.92 -28.51 4.14
N GLY A 21 17.64 -28.87 4.01
CA GLY A 21 17.26 -30.24 3.62
C GLY A 21 15.78 -30.59 3.80
N ASP A 22 15.14 -30.13 4.85
CA ASP A 22 13.73 -30.46 5.09
C ASP A 22 12.79 -29.41 4.48
N LYS A 23 12.26 -29.72 3.28
CA LYS A 23 11.14 -28.98 2.70
C LYS A 23 9.93 -29.24 3.58
N VAL A 24 9.49 -28.23 4.35
CA VAL A 24 8.21 -28.27 5.04
C VAL A 24 7.12 -28.50 3.98
N PRO A 25 6.27 -29.55 4.11
CA PRO A 25 5.24 -29.81 3.12
C PRO A 25 4.29 -28.61 3.03
N TYR A 26 4.01 -28.15 1.81
CA TYR A 26 3.05 -27.08 1.57
C TYR A 26 1.65 -27.53 1.98
N ILE A 27 1.01 -26.79 2.90
CA ILE A 27 -0.35 -27.04 3.33
C ILE A 27 -1.27 -26.03 2.60
N PRO A 28 -2.12 -26.48 1.68
CA PRO A 28 -3.09 -25.59 1.07
C PRO A 28 -4.20 -25.25 2.08
N PHE A 29 -4.41 -23.95 2.35
CA PHE A 29 -5.55 -23.48 3.14
C PHE A 29 -6.70 -23.11 2.21
N THR A 30 -7.92 -23.45 2.61
CA THR A 30 -9.13 -22.98 1.91
C THR A 30 -9.31 -21.45 2.13
N ASP A 31 -10.11 -20.81 1.29
CA ASP A 31 -10.36 -19.38 1.44
C ASP A 31 -11.12 -19.08 2.75
N GLU A 32 -12.00 -20.01 3.19
CA GLU A 32 -12.68 -19.92 4.48
C GLU A 32 -11.67 -19.95 5.64
N GLN A 33 -10.67 -20.82 5.60
CA GLN A 33 -9.61 -20.88 6.61
C GLN A 33 -8.79 -19.59 6.67
N LYS A 34 -8.46 -19.01 5.53
CA LYS A 34 -7.74 -17.72 5.45
C LYS A 34 -8.59 -16.58 5.99
N ILE A 35 -9.90 -16.56 5.66
CA ILE A 35 -10.85 -15.58 6.19
C ILE A 35 -10.96 -15.73 7.71
N LEU A 36 -11.12 -16.96 8.20
CA LEU A 36 -11.22 -17.24 9.64
C LEU A 36 -9.94 -16.82 10.39
N ALA A 37 -8.76 -17.15 9.86
CA ALA A 37 -7.50 -16.72 10.45
C ALA A 37 -7.36 -15.18 10.47
N ASN A 38 -7.80 -14.49 9.42
CA ASN A 38 -7.76 -13.03 9.36
C ASN A 38 -8.84 -12.36 10.24
N SER A 39 -9.86 -13.07 10.68
CA SER A 39 -10.91 -12.57 11.56
C SER A 39 -10.61 -12.75 13.06
N VAL A 40 -9.45 -13.32 13.39
CA VAL A 40 -9.04 -13.48 14.79
C VAL A 40 -8.89 -12.12 15.46
N GLU A 41 -9.51 -11.94 16.64
CA GLU A 41 -9.40 -10.75 17.47
C GLU A 41 -7.97 -10.62 18.00
N LEU A 42 -7.18 -9.73 17.38
CA LEU A 42 -5.76 -9.55 17.69
C LEU A 42 -5.53 -9.11 19.13
N GLU A 43 -6.44 -8.32 19.70
CA GLU A 43 -6.31 -7.88 21.09
C GLU A 43 -6.29 -9.08 22.06
N GLU A 44 -7.28 -9.97 21.96
CA GLU A 44 -7.38 -11.14 22.80
C GLU A 44 -6.23 -12.11 22.54
N PHE A 45 -5.91 -12.36 21.27
CA PHE A 45 -4.81 -13.22 20.86
C PHE A 45 -3.47 -12.76 21.43
N LEU A 46 -3.17 -11.47 21.36
CA LEU A 46 -1.91 -10.90 21.85
C LEU A 46 -1.83 -10.91 23.38
N ARG A 47 -2.96 -10.64 24.07
CA ARG A 47 -3.02 -10.77 25.54
C ARG A 47 -2.75 -12.21 26.00
N MET A 48 -3.31 -13.20 25.32
CA MET A 48 -3.01 -14.62 25.62
C MET A 48 -1.54 -14.97 25.40
N ARG A 49 -0.86 -14.29 24.48
CA ARG A 49 0.59 -14.43 24.27
C ARG A 49 1.45 -13.63 25.25
N GLY A 50 0.82 -12.89 26.18
CA GLY A 50 1.52 -12.09 27.16
C GLY A 50 2.02 -10.75 26.66
N GLU A 51 1.55 -10.30 25.49
CA GLU A 51 1.89 -8.98 24.96
C GLU A 51 1.22 -7.87 25.78
N LYS A 52 1.91 -6.77 25.96
CA LYS A 52 1.40 -5.62 26.69
C LYS A 52 0.62 -4.70 25.76
N LEU A 53 -0.68 -4.57 26.04
CA LEU A 53 -1.59 -3.70 25.31
C LEU A 53 -2.09 -2.57 26.23
N GLU A 54 -1.94 -1.32 25.80
CA GLU A 54 -2.49 -0.15 26.48
C GLU A 54 -3.68 0.42 25.70
N ARG A 55 -4.81 0.62 26.38
CA ARG A 55 -6.02 1.16 25.76
C ARG A 55 -5.85 2.66 25.43
N VAL A 56 -6.16 3.04 24.19
CA VAL A 56 -6.15 4.43 23.74
C VAL A 56 -7.46 4.71 22.99
N GLY A 57 -8.42 5.28 23.67
CA GLY A 57 -9.77 5.50 23.12
C GLY A 57 -10.50 4.19 22.79
N ARG A 58 -10.74 3.94 21.51
CA ARG A 58 -11.39 2.71 21.00
C ARG A 58 -10.40 1.65 20.51
N GLU A 59 -9.11 1.95 20.53
CA GLU A 59 -8.04 1.09 20.03
C GLU A 59 -7.11 0.67 21.16
N HIS A 60 -6.23 -0.29 20.90
CA HIS A 60 -5.18 -0.69 21.82
C HIS A 60 -3.82 -0.47 21.17
N LYS A 61 -2.88 0.14 21.91
CA LYS A 61 -1.47 0.23 21.51
C LYS A 61 -0.70 -0.97 22.00
N LEU A 62 0.03 -1.62 21.11
CA LEU A 62 1.00 -2.64 21.48
C LEU A 62 2.27 -1.96 21.99
N ILE A 63 2.67 -2.32 23.23
CA ILE A 63 3.86 -1.78 23.88
C ILE A 63 4.91 -2.87 24.00
N TYR A 64 6.04 -2.66 23.36
CA TYR A 64 7.19 -3.55 23.51
C TYR A 64 8.50 -2.78 23.62
N TYR A 65 9.55 -3.46 24.06
CA TYR A 65 10.87 -2.89 24.25
C TYR A 65 11.91 -3.75 23.53
N ASP A 66 12.85 -3.10 22.85
CA ASP A 66 14.03 -3.74 22.27
C ASP A 66 15.29 -2.92 22.58
N SER A 67 16.41 -3.22 21.92
CA SER A 67 17.68 -2.51 22.08
C SER A 67 17.62 -1.03 21.70
N SER A 68 16.62 -0.60 20.91
CA SER A 68 16.40 0.79 20.51
C SER A 68 15.47 1.58 21.45
N GLY A 69 14.84 0.90 22.43
CA GLY A 69 13.99 1.50 23.44
C GLY A 69 12.54 1.04 23.44
N LYS A 70 11.64 1.92 23.88
CA LYS A 70 10.18 1.68 23.91
C LYS A 70 9.58 1.87 22.53
N HIS A 71 8.73 0.93 22.14
CA HIS A 71 7.93 0.98 20.92
C HIS A 71 6.43 0.99 21.28
N ASP A 72 5.68 1.95 20.72
CA ASP A 72 4.25 2.15 20.95
C ASP A 72 3.54 2.69 19.69
N SER A 73 4.12 2.44 18.50
CA SER A 73 3.59 2.94 17.22
C SER A 73 2.51 2.04 16.61
N ILE A 74 2.34 0.82 17.13
CA ILE A 74 1.37 -0.14 16.58
C ILE A 74 0.04 0.00 17.32
N THR A 75 -1.03 0.32 16.57
CA THR A 75 -2.42 0.29 17.06
C THR A 75 -3.14 -0.95 16.56
N ILE A 76 -4.03 -1.49 17.41
CA ILE A 76 -4.83 -2.68 17.16
C ILE A 76 -6.30 -2.33 17.36
N HIS A 77 -7.12 -2.73 16.39
CA HIS A 77 -8.56 -2.56 16.40
C HIS A 77 -9.23 -3.83 15.85
N GLY A 78 -9.80 -4.65 16.74
CA GLY A 78 -10.39 -5.94 16.37
C GLY A 78 -9.34 -6.87 15.75
N SER A 79 -9.60 -7.36 14.55
CA SER A 79 -8.69 -8.22 13.78
C SER A 79 -7.68 -7.45 12.91
N THR A 80 -7.64 -6.12 13.00
CA THR A 80 -6.76 -5.27 12.20
C THR A 80 -5.74 -4.54 13.05
N TRP A 81 -4.63 -4.17 12.43
CA TRP A 81 -3.56 -3.41 13.07
C TRP A 81 -2.95 -2.39 12.11
N PHE A 82 -2.29 -1.37 12.68
CA PHE A 82 -1.54 -0.39 11.92
C PHE A 82 -0.32 0.08 12.70
N ASP A 83 0.84 0.07 12.07
CA ASP A 83 2.09 0.65 12.58
C ASP A 83 2.27 2.06 12.01
N HIS A 84 2.07 3.06 12.85
CA HIS A 84 2.17 4.47 12.48
C HIS A 84 3.59 4.92 12.14
N LYS A 85 4.62 4.24 12.67
CA LYS A 85 6.01 4.56 12.38
C LYS A 85 6.44 4.07 10.99
N ASN A 86 6.07 2.83 10.66
CA ASN A 86 6.46 2.19 9.41
C ASN A 86 5.38 2.30 8.31
N GLN A 87 4.21 2.91 8.62
CA GLN A 87 3.08 3.08 7.70
C GLN A 87 2.61 1.75 7.08
N VAL A 88 2.62 0.71 7.88
CA VAL A 88 2.24 -0.65 7.47
C VAL A 88 1.11 -1.15 8.36
N GLY A 89 0.18 -1.89 7.77
CA GLY A 89 -0.95 -2.45 8.51
C GLY A 89 -1.64 -3.57 7.74
N GLY A 90 -2.64 -4.18 8.35
CA GLY A 90 -3.40 -5.26 7.71
C GLY A 90 -4.23 -6.08 8.69
N GLY A 91 -4.60 -7.31 8.28
CA GLY A 91 -5.28 -8.28 9.10
C GLY A 91 -4.31 -9.12 9.96
N ALA A 92 -4.88 -10.07 10.71
CA ALA A 92 -4.14 -10.88 11.67
C ALA A 92 -3.00 -11.70 11.03
N ILE A 93 -3.21 -12.30 9.86
CA ILE A 93 -2.15 -13.06 9.17
C ILE A 93 -0.95 -12.17 8.89
N LYS A 94 -1.19 -10.96 8.35
CA LYS A 94 -0.10 -10.03 8.06
C LYS A 94 0.60 -9.55 9.32
N PHE A 95 -0.12 -9.39 10.44
CA PHE A 95 0.49 -9.10 11.73
C PHE A 95 1.51 -10.16 12.13
N MET A 96 1.14 -11.44 12.01
CA MET A 96 2.03 -12.56 12.35
C MET A 96 3.29 -12.60 11.48
N GLN A 97 3.14 -12.26 10.21
CA GLN A 97 4.27 -12.21 9.28
C GLN A 97 5.22 -11.04 9.59
N GLU A 98 4.70 -9.84 9.81
CA GLU A 98 5.49 -8.62 10.02
C GLU A 98 6.07 -8.52 11.43
N PHE A 99 5.28 -8.85 12.46
CA PHE A 99 5.72 -8.67 13.86
C PHE A 99 6.46 -9.88 14.41
N TYR A 100 6.02 -11.10 14.06
CA TYR A 100 6.64 -12.34 14.54
C TYR A 100 7.56 -13.02 13.50
N ASP A 101 7.76 -12.44 12.33
CA ASP A 101 8.60 -12.97 11.24
C ASP A 101 8.20 -14.40 10.84
N MET A 102 6.90 -14.69 10.84
CA MET A 102 6.36 -15.98 10.47
C MET A 102 6.10 -16.07 8.97
N ASP A 103 6.34 -17.25 8.38
CA ASP A 103 5.82 -17.52 7.05
C ASP A 103 4.29 -17.63 7.05
N PHE A 104 3.67 -17.51 5.88
CA PHE A 104 2.21 -17.50 5.73
C PHE A 104 1.55 -18.75 6.33
N GLN A 105 2.14 -19.95 6.13
CA GLN A 105 1.55 -21.20 6.61
C GLN A 105 1.55 -21.25 8.13
N THR A 106 2.68 -20.95 8.74
CA THR A 106 2.84 -20.89 10.19
C THR A 106 1.90 -19.85 10.80
N ALA A 107 1.80 -18.68 10.19
CA ALA A 107 0.89 -17.62 10.65
C ALA A 107 -0.57 -18.09 10.66
N VAL A 108 -1.06 -18.72 9.59
CA VAL A 108 -2.42 -19.24 9.52
C VAL A 108 -2.66 -20.35 10.56
N GLN A 109 -1.72 -21.29 10.72
CA GLN A 109 -1.82 -22.37 11.70
C GLN A 109 -1.90 -21.86 13.13
N GLU A 110 -1.06 -20.90 13.49
CA GLU A 110 -1.04 -20.29 14.82
C GLU A 110 -2.34 -19.56 15.13
N LEU A 111 -2.87 -18.79 14.19
CA LEU A 111 -4.11 -18.05 14.36
C LEU A 111 -5.33 -18.97 14.49
N LEU A 112 -5.34 -20.08 13.77
CA LEU A 112 -6.43 -21.07 13.87
C LEU A 112 -6.32 -21.99 15.10
N GLY A 113 -5.22 -21.92 15.85
CA GLY A 113 -4.99 -22.78 17.02
C GLY A 113 -4.91 -24.28 16.68
N GLN A 114 -4.66 -24.61 15.42
CA GLN A 114 -4.65 -25.99 14.92
C GLN A 114 -3.31 -26.38 14.35
N ARG A 115 -2.77 -27.52 14.78
CA ARG A 115 -1.87 -28.29 13.93
C ARG A 115 -2.75 -28.97 12.88
N VAL A 116 -2.86 -28.35 11.70
CA VAL A 116 -3.59 -28.97 10.58
C VAL A 116 -2.82 -30.21 10.15
N THR A 117 -3.45 -31.37 10.32
CA THR A 117 -2.91 -32.63 9.78
C THR A 117 -2.88 -32.47 8.25
N PRO A 118 -1.74 -32.75 7.58
CA PRO A 118 -1.67 -32.64 6.14
C PRO A 118 -2.73 -33.53 5.50
N LEU A 119 -3.69 -32.94 4.79
CA LEU A 119 -4.54 -33.70 3.88
C LEU A 119 -3.63 -34.27 2.78
N SER A 120 -3.57 -35.61 2.71
CA SER A 120 -2.85 -36.30 1.64
C SER A 120 -3.50 -35.95 0.30
N HIS A 121 -2.97 -34.95 -0.38
CA HIS A 121 -3.36 -34.60 -1.74
C HIS A 121 -2.15 -34.65 -2.66
N SER A 122 -2.41 -35.10 -3.87
CA SER A 122 -1.47 -35.17 -4.99
C SER A 122 -0.53 -33.97 -5.06
N PRO A 123 0.71 -34.17 -5.53
CA PRO A 123 1.72 -33.12 -5.50
C PRO A 123 1.15 -31.83 -6.10
N PRO A 124 1.35 -30.69 -5.42
CA PRO A 124 0.87 -29.41 -5.94
C PRO A 124 1.47 -29.25 -7.33
N LYS A 125 0.62 -28.97 -8.32
CA LYS A 125 1.09 -28.34 -9.56
C LYS A 125 2.05 -27.25 -9.14
N ALA A 126 3.27 -27.29 -9.66
CA ALA A 126 4.28 -26.28 -9.40
C ALA A 126 3.59 -24.93 -9.27
N ILE A 127 3.82 -24.23 -8.14
CA ILE A 127 3.36 -22.87 -7.96
C ILE A 127 3.89 -22.13 -9.18
N ALA A 128 3.01 -21.86 -10.13
CA ALA A 128 3.34 -20.92 -11.16
C ALA A 128 3.81 -19.69 -10.38
N LYS A 129 5.08 -19.28 -10.58
CA LYS A 129 5.53 -17.96 -10.16
C LYS A 129 4.36 -17.05 -10.42
N GLU A 130 3.89 -16.29 -9.41
CA GLU A 130 2.85 -15.28 -9.68
C GLU A 130 3.29 -14.59 -10.96
N GLU A 131 2.62 -14.91 -12.05
CA GLU A 131 2.91 -14.29 -13.34
C GLU A 131 2.77 -12.82 -13.05
N LYS A 132 3.87 -12.08 -13.17
CA LYS A 132 3.84 -10.63 -13.02
C LYS A 132 2.68 -10.16 -13.88
N LYS A 133 1.58 -9.75 -13.24
CA LYS A 133 0.38 -9.31 -13.97
C LYS A 133 0.85 -8.29 -14.99
N GLU A 134 0.64 -8.59 -16.26
CA GLU A 134 0.98 -7.67 -17.32
C GLU A 134 0.23 -6.36 -17.09
N PHE A 135 0.95 -5.25 -17.08
CA PHE A 135 0.32 -3.95 -16.93
C PHE A 135 -0.59 -3.67 -18.12
N ARG A 136 -1.84 -3.39 -17.83
CA ARG A 136 -2.84 -2.97 -18.84
C ARG A 136 -3.54 -1.71 -18.36
N LEU A 137 -3.55 -0.68 -19.20
CA LEU A 137 -4.33 0.51 -18.95
C LEU A 137 -5.83 0.18 -18.87
N PRO A 138 -6.56 0.75 -17.88
CA PRO A 138 -8.01 0.74 -17.90
C PRO A 138 -8.54 1.33 -19.20
N GLN A 139 -9.56 0.69 -19.80
CA GLN A 139 -10.16 1.18 -21.03
C GLN A 139 -10.78 2.57 -20.78
N ALA A 140 -10.44 3.53 -21.65
CA ALA A 140 -11.00 4.87 -21.58
C ALA A 140 -12.49 4.90 -21.97
N ASN A 141 -13.26 5.72 -21.26
CA ASN A 141 -14.63 6.05 -21.64
C ASN A 141 -14.63 7.01 -22.85
N THR A 142 -15.77 7.15 -23.52
CA THR A 142 -15.96 8.07 -24.67
C THR A 142 -16.02 9.54 -24.24
N ASN A 143 -16.26 9.80 -22.97
CA ASN A 143 -16.29 11.14 -22.39
C ASN A 143 -15.72 11.13 -20.96
N MET A 144 -15.59 12.31 -20.34
CA MET A 144 -15.05 12.47 -18.99
C MET A 144 -16.02 13.20 -18.05
N HIS A 145 -17.32 13.11 -18.28
CA HIS A 145 -18.31 13.93 -17.57
C HIS A 145 -18.26 13.73 -16.06
N ARG A 146 -18.13 12.50 -15.57
CA ARG A 146 -18.06 12.23 -14.14
C ARG A 146 -16.75 12.70 -13.52
N VAL A 147 -15.64 12.51 -14.23
CA VAL A 147 -14.33 12.98 -13.77
C VAL A 147 -14.29 14.49 -13.68
N TYR A 148 -14.79 15.22 -14.70
CA TYR A 148 -14.90 16.68 -14.64
C TYR A 148 -15.82 17.14 -13.51
N ALA A 149 -17.01 16.53 -13.37
CA ALA A 149 -17.92 16.87 -12.29
C ALA A 149 -17.30 16.65 -10.90
N TYR A 150 -16.61 15.53 -10.72
CA TYR A 150 -15.92 15.20 -9.47
C TYR A 150 -14.79 16.19 -9.16
N LEU A 151 -13.88 16.39 -10.12
CA LEU A 151 -12.72 17.23 -9.91
C LEU A 151 -13.07 18.70 -9.74
N ILE A 152 -14.03 19.22 -10.52
CA ILE A 152 -14.46 20.62 -10.41
C ILE A 152 -15.33 20.86 -9.18
N LYS A 153 -16.41 20.07 -8.99
CA LYS A 153 -17.43 20.36 -7.97
C LYS A 153 -17.07 19.89 -6.56
N GLN A 154 -16.26 18.82 -6.44
CA GLN A 154 -15.92 18.26 -5.14
C GLN A 154 -14.46 18.51 -4.74
N ARG A 155 -13.58 18.77 -5.71
CA ARG A 155 -12.16 19.00 -5.47
C ARG A 155 -11.72 20.41 -5.83
N PHE A 156 -12.60 21.20 -6.45
CA PHE A 156 -12.38 22.59 -6.84
C PHE A 156 -11.15 22.79 -7.75
N ILE A 157 -10.83 21.76 -8.56
CA ILE A 157 -9.74 21.80 -9.54
C ILE A 157 -10.18 22.62 -10.75
N SER A 158 -9.29 23.48 -11.25
CA SER A 158 -9.52 24.27 -12.46
C SER A 158 -9.80 23.39 -13.67
N ALA A 159 -10.80 23.75 -14.47
CA ALA A 159 -11.15 23.07 -15.70
C ALA A 159 -9.97 23.07 -16.72
N ASP A 160 -9.17 24.13 -16.74
CA ASP A 160 -8.01 24.25 -17.65
C ASP A 160 -6.93 23.25 -17.29
N ILE A 161 -6.65 23.05 -15.99
CA ILE A 161 -5.69 22.03 -15.50
C ILE A 161 -6.17 20.63 -15.88
N ILE A 162 -7.45 20.31 -15.63
CA ILE A 162 -8.04 19.01 -16.00
C ILE A 162 -7.92 18.79 -17.51
N THR A 163 -8.27 19.81 -18.30
CA THR A 163 -8.25 19.75 -19.76
C THR A 163 -6.83 19.56 -20.30
N TYR A 164 -5.84 20.18 -19.68
CA TYR A 164 -4.44 20.00 -20.04
C TYR A 164 -4.04 18.52 -19.94
N PHE A 165 -4.22 17.89 -18.78
CA PHE A 165 -3.85 16.48 -18.57
C PHE A 165 -4.73 15.52 -19.37
N ALA A 166 -5.98 15.86 -19.63
CA ALA A 166 -6.85 15.10 -20.50
C ALA A 166 -6.36 15.08 -21.95
N LYS A 167 -5.91 16.23 -22.50
CA LYS A 167 -5.30 16.33 -23.83
C LYS A 167 -3.98 15.55 -23.95
N GLN A 168 -3.24 15.42 -22.86
CA GLN A 168 -2.03 14.59 -22.78
C GLN A 168 -2.33 13.09 -22.63
N HIS A 169 -3.60 12.71 -22.52
CA HIS A 169 -4.04 11.34 -22.23
C HIS A 169 -3.48 10.76 -20.92
N THR A 170 -3.02 11.62 -20.01
CA THR A 170 -2.53 11.21 -18.68
C THR A 170 -3.61 11.28 -17.60
N LEU A 171 -4.75 11.90 -17.89
CA LEU A 171 -5.96 11.90 -17.07
C LEU A 171 -7.16 11.56 -17.94
N TYR A 172 -7.92 10.53 -17.54
CA TYR A 172 -9.15 10.18 -18.25
C TYR A 172 -10.17 9.47 -17.34
N GLU A 173 -11.37 9.23 -17.84
CA GLU A 173 -12.42 8.45 -17.17
C GLU A 173 -12.38 6.99 -17.63
N ASP A 174 -12.38 6.02 -16.68
CA ASP A 174 -12.47 4.61 -17.08
C ASP A 174 -13.90 4.26 -17.54
N LYS A 175 -13.98 3.38 -18.55
CA LYS A 175 -15.24 2.99 -19.18
C LYS A 175 -16.15 2.18 -18.26
N THR A 176 -15.58 1.39 -17.35
CA THR A 176 -16.33 0.39 -16.60
C THR A 176 -17.01 0.98 -15.36
N HIS A 177 -16.30 1.82 -14.62
CA HIS A 177 -16.75 2.34 -13.33
C HIS A 177 -16.74 3.87 -13.26
N HIS A 178 -16.35 4.53 -14.35
CA HIS A 178 -16.28 6.01 -14.43
C HIS A 178 -15.33 6.65 -13.40
N ASN A 179 -14.28 5.92 -13.01
CA ASN A 179 -13.26 6.45 -12.11
C ASN A 179 -12.31 7.40 -12.85
N ALA A 180 -11.71 8.33 -12.12
CA ALA A 180 -10.56 9.08 -12.62
C ALA A 180 -9.33 8.17 -12.68
N VAL A 181 -8.67 8.11 -13.84
CA VAL A 181 -7.45 7.36 -14.08
C VAL A 181 -6.32 8.34 -14.33
N PHE A 182 -5.29 8.26 -13.50
CA PHE A 182 -4.05 9.05 -13.59
C PHE A 182 -2.95 8.14 -14.08
N VAL A 183 -2.26 8.53 -15.17
CA VAL A 183 -1.30 7.68 -15.88
C VAL A 183 0.12 8.19 -15.69
N GLY A 184 1.02 7.30 -15.30
CA GLY A 184 2.46 7.52 -15.31
C GLY A 184 3.08 7.00 -16.61
N LEU A 185 3.83 7.88 -17.30
CA LEU A 185 4.52 7.59 -18.56
C LEU A 185 6.01 7.41 -18.31
N ASN A 186 6.67 6.58 -19.13
CA ASN A 186 8.14 6.58 -19.20
C ASN A 186 8.65 7.67 -20.14
N GLU A 187 9.97 7.77 -20.30
CA GLU A 187 10.68 8.77 -21.10
C GLU A 187 10.32 8.72 -22.60
N LYS A 188 9.75 7.60 -23.04
CA LYS A 188 9.26 7.40 -24.42
C LYS A 188 7.78 7.69 -24.59
N GLY A 189 7.13 8.24 -23.54
CA GLY A 189 5.68 8.48 -23.52
C GLY A 189 4.82 7.21 -23.44
N VAL A 190 5.42 6.06 -23.09
CA VAL A 190 4.69 4.80 -22.95
C VAL A 190 4.11 4.67 -21.55
N PRO A 191 2.81 4.40 -21.39
CA PRO A 191 2.18 4.16 -20.10
C PRO A 191 2.82 2.98 -19.36
N LYS A 192 3.19 3.20 -18.10
CA LYS A 192 3.81 2.20 -17.21
C LYS A 192 3.07 2.02 -15.90
N GLN A 193 2.30 3.02 -15.52
CA GLN A 193 1.51 2.99 -14.28
C GLN A 193 0.15 3.62 -14.55
N ALA A 194 -0.86 3.15 -13.83
CA ALA A 194 -2.15 3.81 -13.73
C ALA A 194 -2.66 3.77 -12.29
N HIS A 195 -3.08 4.93 -11.79
CA HIS A 195 -3.71 5.07 -10.48
C HIS A 195 -5.17 5.48 -10.66
N LYS A 196 -6.10 4.77 -10.01
CA LYS A 196 -7.53 5.05 -10.09
C LYS A 196 -8.05 5.70 -8.82
N ARG A 197 -8.90 6.69 -8.99
CA ARG A 197 -9.65 7.33 -7.92
C ARG A 197 -11.15 7.26 -8.20
N SER A 198 -11.91 6.76 -7.22
CA SER A 198 -13.36 6.77 -7.30
C SER A 198 -13.89 8.19 -7.44
N THR A 199 -14.84 8.39 -8.36
CA THR A 199 -15.59 9.64 -8.55
C THR A 199 -16.92 9.66 -7.79
N ASN A 200 -17.23 8.60 -7.01
CA ASN A 200 -18.45 8.51 -6.25
C ASN A 200 -18.48 9.57 -5.15
N SER A 201 -19.64 10.23 -5.01
CA SER A 201 -19.93 11.19 -3.94
C SER A 201 -20.67 10.56 -2.75
N VAL A 202 -21.27 9.38 -2.95
CA VAL A 202 -22.03 8.64 -1.95
C VAL A 202 -21.49 7.22 -1.87
N GLY A 203 -21.34 6.69 -0.63
CA GLY A 203 -20.79 5.36 -0.39
C GLY A 203 -19.28 5.33 -0.25
N GLY A 204 -18.70 4.14 -0.34
CA GLY A 204 -17.25 3.95 -0.19
C GLY A 204 -16.46 4.58 -1.33
N THR A 205 -15.44 5.35 -0.99
CA THR A 205 -14.47 5.87 -1.96
C THR A 205 -13.18 5.06 -1.88
N PHE A 206 -12.50 4.87 -3.01
CA PHE A 206 -11.22 4.15 -3.03
C PHE A 206 -10.18 4.87 -3.89
N ARG A 207 -8.94 4.53 -3.64
CA ARG A 207 -7.77 4.83 -4.47
C ARG A 207 -6.97 3.54 -4.64
N ILE A 208 -6.54 3.21 -5.84
CA ILE A 208 -5.81 1.97 -6.13
C ILE A 208 -4.90 2.13 -7.34
N THR A 209 -3.69 1.61 -7.22
CA THR A 209 -2.77 1.45 -8.35
C THR A 209 -3.14 0.17 -9.11
N CYS A 210 -3.24 0.24 -10.44
CA CYS A 210 -3.61 -0.89 -11.28
C CYS A 210 -2.54 -1.99 -11.21
N GLY A 211 -2.99 -3.25 -11.22
CA GLY A 211 -2.08 -4.40 -11.18
C GLY A 211 -1.07 -4.39 -12.33
N GLY A 212 0.16 -4.80 -12.06
CA GLY A 212 1.25 -4.80 -13.04
C GLY A 212 1.89 -3.44 -13.30
N SER A 213 1.43 -2.37 -12.63
CA SER A 213 2.03 -1.03 -12.72
C SER A 213 3.49 -1.03 -12.26
N ASP A 214 4.32 -0.28 -12.97
CA ASP A 214 5.71 -0.01 -12.58
C ASP A 214 5.76 1.24 -11.71
N THR A 215 6.03 1.09 -10.41
CA THR A 215 6.05 2.18 -9.43
C THR A 215 7.17 3.20 -9.63
N ARG A 216 8.11 2.94 -10.55
CA ARG A 216 9.14 3.91 -10.96
C ARG A 216 8.56 5.07 -11.76
N TYR A 217 7.35 4.94 -12.27
CA TYR A 217 6.66 5.96 -13.04
C TYR A 217 5.37 6.34 -12.33
N SER A 218 4.99 7.60 -12.43
CA SER A 218 3.76 8.09 -11.82
C SER A 218 3.16 9.25 -12.61
N PHE A 219 1.98 9.68 -12.22
CA PHE A 219 1.34 10.86 -12.79
C PHE A 219 2.21 12.08 -12.53
N ALA A 220 2.68 12.73 -13.59
CA ALA A 220 3.65 13.83 -13.53
C ALA A 220 3.48 14.82 -14.68
N HIS A 221 4.05 15.97 -14.48
CA HIS A 221 4.34 16.99 -15.49
C HIS A 221 5.79 17.42 -15.33
N PHE A 222 6.54 17.53 -16.41
CA PHE A 222 7.92 17.98 -16.39
C PHE A 222 8.03 19.26 -17.21
N GLY A 223 8.45 20.34 -16.55
CA GLY A 223 8.74 21.63 -17.10
C GLY A 223 10.24 21.87 -17.28
N GLU A 224 10.62 23.13 -17.50
CA GLU A 224 12.00 23.52 -17.77
C GLU A 224 12.78 23.90 -16.50
N ASP A 225 12.08 24.18 -15.40
CA ASP A 225 12.69 24.61 -14.14
C ASP A 225 13.48 23.46 -13.47
N GLU A 226 14.40 23.83 -12.60
CA GLU A 226 15.27 22.89 -11.89
C GLU A 226 14.61 22.24 -10.67
N ARG A 227 13.41 22.69 -10.26
CA ARG A 227 12.70 22.23 -9.06
C ARG A 227 11.63 21.22 -9.39
N LEU A 228 11.64 20.12 -8.63
CA LEU A 228 10.59 19.10 -8.66
C LEU A 228 9.66 19.23 -7.44
N TYR A 229 8.40 19.57 -7.67
CA TYR A 229 7.37 19.55 -6.65
C TYR A 229 6.78 18.15 -6.51
N VAL A 230 6.79 17.61 -5.28
CA VAL A 230 6.39 16.23 -4.98
C VAL A 230 5.11 16.22 -4.15
N PHE A 231 4.14 15.38 -4.52
CA PHE A 231 2.84 15.28 -3.89
C PHE A 231 2.52 13.83 -3.52
N GLU A 232 1.76 13.64 -2.42
CA GLU A 232 1.32 12.29 -2.03
C GLU A 232 0.38 11.67 -3.07
N ALA A 233 -0.56 12.46 -3.62
CA ALA A 233 -1.55 11.98 -4.56
C ALA A 233 -1.74 12.92 -5.77
N PRO A 234 -2.24 12.39 -6.92
CA PRO A 234 -2.51 13.21 -8.11
C PRO A 234 -3.47 14.38 -7.86
N ILE A 235 -4.46 14.22 -6.97
CA ILE A 235 -5.41 15.30 -6.66
C ILE A 235 -4.71 16.45 -5.92
N ASP A 236 -3.75 16.16 -5.05
CA ASP A 236 -2.98 17.18 -4.34
C ASP A 236 -2.13 17.99 -5.33
N MET A 237 -1.48 17.30 -6.29
CA MET A 237 -0.79 17.95 -7.40
C MET A 237 -1.72 18.87 -8.20
N LEU A 238 -2.89 18.38 -8.63
CA LEU A 238 -3.85 19.19 -9.38
C LEU A 238 -4.38 20.39 -8.56
N SER A 239 -4.55 20.21 -7.24
CA SER A 239 -4.95 21.28 -6.33
C SER A 239 -3.88 22.37 -6.25
N PHE A 240 -2.61 21.96 -6.12
CA PHE A 240 -1.49 22.91 -6.14
C PHE A 240 -1.43 23.71 -7.43
N LEU A 241 -1.51 23.06 -8.59
CA LEU A 241 -1.51 23.73 -9.89
C LEU A 241 -2.73 24.68 -10.06
N THR A 242 -3.85 24.37 -9.44
CA THR A 242 -5.04 25.22 -9.43
C THR A 242 -4.85 26.48 -8.57
N LEU A 243 -4.19 26.33 -7.41
CA LEU A 243 -3.92 27.44 -6.50
C LEU A 243 -2.79 28.35 -6.98
N TYR A 244 -1.84 27.80 -7.74
CA TYR A 244 -0.69 28.52 -8.30
C TYR A 244 -0.66 28.41 -9.82
N PRO A 245 -1.61 29.09 -10.53
CA PRO A 245 -1.82 28.89 -11.96
C PRO A 245 -0.79 29.61 -12.84
N ASN A 246 -0.01 30.54 -12.27
CA ASN A 246 0.93 31.35 -13.05
C ASN A 246 2.15 30.51 -13.44
N ASP A 247 2.39 30.41 -14.73
CA ASP A 247 3.57 29.74 -15.31
C ASP A 247 3.82 28.29 -14.86
N TRP A 248 2.77 27.63 -14.32
CA TRP A 248 2.91 26.27 -13.74
C TRP A 248 3.50 25.25 -14.74
N GLN A 249 3.32 25.46 -16.04
CA GLN A 249 3.88 24.60 -17.08
C GLN A 249 5.41 24.58 -17.10
N LYS A 250 6.04 25.61 -16.53
CA LYS A 250 7.52 25.64 -16.39
C LYS A 250 8.03 24.76 -15.24
N HIS A 251 7.15 24.48 -14.26
CA HIS A 251 7.50 23.73 -13.07
C HIS A 251 7.35 22.23 -13.30
N SER A 252 8.22 21.43 -12.69
CA SER A 252 8.08 19.97 -12.68
C SER A 252 7.33 19.51 -11.45
N CYS A 253 6.34 18.63 -11.65
CA CYS A 253 5.45 18.12 -10.61
C CYS A 253 5.26 16.61 -10.75
N ILE A 254 5.29 15.86 -9.64
CA ILE A 254 5.06 14.43 -9.62
C ILE A 254 4.23 13.99 -8.41
N ALA A 255 3.31 13.05 -8.61
CA ALA A 255 2.55 12.44 -7.53
C ALA A 255 3.10 11.04 -7.22
N MET A 256 3.39 10.74 -5.95
CA MET A 256 3.96 9.45 -5.52
C MET A 256 2.93 8.30 -5.48
N ASN A 257 1.62 8.60 -5.42
CA ASN A 257 0.53 7.63 -5.21
C ASN A 257 0.65 6.86 -3.88
N GLY A 258 1.07 7.53 -2.83
CA GLY A 258 1.45 7.04 -1.51
C GLY A 258 2.79 7.64 -1.12
N VAL A 259 3.41 7.10 -0.08
CA VAL A 259 4.72 7.58 0.39
C VAL A 259 5.83 6.66 -0.13
N TYR A 260 5.97 6.56 -1.46
CA TYR A 260 6.99 5.73 -2.12
C TYR A 260 7.88 6.58 -3.01
N GLU A 261 9.17 6.58 -2.75
CA GLU A 261 10.19 7.43 -3.39
C GLU A 261 10.56 7.02 -4.84
N ASN A 262 10.23 5.79 -5.26
CA ASN A 262 10.70 5.23 -6.54
C ASN A 262 10.45 6.14 -7.76
N ALA A 263 9.28 6.78 -7.83
CA ALA A 263 8.94 7.66 -8.94
C ALA A 263 9.76 8.96 -8.91
N VAL A 264 10.00 9.50 -7.71
CA VAL A 264 10.81 10.71 -7.51
C VAL A 264 12.27 10.45 -7.91
N LEU A 265 12.86 9.36 -7.38
CA LEU A 265 14.25 8.99 -7.71
C LEU A 265 14.43 8.72 -9.21
N THR A 266 13.43 8.12 -9.86
CA THR A 266 13.46 7.89 -11.30
C THR A 266 13.35 9.21 -12.08
N ALA A 267 12.50 10.14 -11.66
CA ALA A 267 12.38 11.46 -12.27
C ALA A 267 13.69 12.23 -12.18
N LEU A 268 14.30 12.31 -10.99
CA LEU A 268 15.60 12.98 -10.79
C LEU A 268 16.73 12.37 -11.63
N LYS A 269 16.70 11.05 -11.81
CA LYS A 269 17.69 10.36 -12.66
C LYS A 269 17.52 10.67 -14.15
N ASN A 270 16.27 10.79 -14.61
CA ASN A 270 15.95 10.88 -16.04
C ASN A 270 15.87 12.33 -16.54
N HIS A 271 15.72 13.31 -15.65
CA HIS A 271 15.63 14.73 -15.96
C HIS A 271 16.82 15.46 -15.33
N SER A 272 17.89 15.60 -16.09
CA SER A 272 19.17 16.18 -15.61
C SER A 272 19.09 17.66 -15.23
N ASN A 273 18.02 18.36 -15.62
CA ASN A 273 17.76 19.75 -15.20
C ASN A 273 17.24 19.83 -13.76
N LEU A 274 16.72 18.74 -13.18
CA LEU A 274 16.17 18.75 -11.82
C LEU A 274 17.30 18.64 -10.80
N SER A 275 17.44 19.65 -9.94
CA SER A 275 18.47 19.76 -8.91
C SER A 275 17.90 20.03 -7.52
N GLU A 276 16.62 20.45 -7.41
CA GLU A 276 15.90 20.73 -6.14
C GLU A 276 14.61 19.89 -6.02
N VAL A 277 14.25 19.53 -4.79
CA VAL A 277 13.01 18.80 -4.47
C VAL A 277 12.28 19.46 -3.32
#